data_290173ba35e20b1233706afffbfe6247
#
_entry.id   290173ba35e20b1233706afffbfe6247
#
_cell.length_a   1.000
_cell.length_b   1.000
_cell.length_c   1.000
_cell.angle_alpha   90.00
_cell.angle_beta   90.00
_cell.angle_gamma   90.00
#
_symmetry.space_group_name_H-M   'P 1'
#
loop_
_entity.id
_entity.type
_entity.pdbx_description
1 polymer ?
#
loop_
_entity_poly.entity_id
_entity_poly.type
_entity_poly.pdbx_seq_one_letter_code
_entity_poly.pdbx_strand_id
1 'polypeptide(L)'
;VLAGLQVLNAKQHPWVMVHDAARPCVLTADIVKLSEQVIAQKIGAILASPVRDTMKRSDKNQQIQHTVERECLWHAYTPQMFATDLLTNAISQNLSNEQVITDEASAMELAGHPVTLVEGSDTNIKITRPQDLKLAAIYLESQQNEN
;
A
#
# COMPACT_ATOMS: atom_id res chain seq x y z
N VAL A 1 0.21 12.84 4.50
CA VAL A 1 1.35 12.02 4.92
C VAL A 1 2.54 12.91 5.30
N LEU A 2 3.08 13.76 4.40
CA LEU A 2 4.29 14.54 4.65
C LEU A 2 4.27 15.34 5.97
N ALA A 3 3.16 16.04 6.27
CA ALA A 3 3.03 16.79 7.53
C ALA A 3 3.14 15.88 8.77
N GLY A 4 2.63 14.66 8.70
CA GLY A 4 2.80 13.68 9.76
C GLY A 4 4.24 13.17 9.89
N LEU A 5 4.93 12.96 8.77
CA LEU A 5 6.34 12.56 8.78
C LEU A 5 7.25 13.63 9.36
N GLN A 6 6.99 14.90 9.08
CA GLN A 6 7.80 16.03 9.55
C GLN A 6 7.80 16.23 11.07
N VAL A 7 6.83 15.68 11.80
CA VAL A 7 6.80 15.71 13.27
C VAL A 7 7.47 14.50 13.91
N LEU A 8 7.86 13.50 13.11
CA LEU A 8 8.53 12.29 13.60
C LEU A 8 10.06 12.54 13.69
N ASN A 9 10.63 12.08 14.80
CA ASN A 9 12.08 12.01 14.92
C ASN A 9 12.59 10.67 14.36
N ALA A 10 13.19 10.67 13.17
CA ALA A 10 13.65 9.46 12.51
C ALA A 10 14.71 8.65 13.31
N LYS A 11 15.44 9.28 14.26
CA LYS A 11 16.35 8.55 15.16
C LYS A 11 15.61 7.74 16.22
N GLN A 12 14.44 8.22 16.66
CA GLN A 12 13.58 7.53 17.63
C GLN A 12 12.60 6.57 16.93
N HIS A 13 12.16 6.96 15.72
CA HIS A 13 11.21 6.20 14.90
C HIS A 13 11.82 5.95 13.51
N PRO A 14 12.79 5.01 13.41
CA PRO A 14 13.53 4.77 12.16
C PRO A 14 12.66 4.21 11.03
N TRP A 15 11.53 3.61 11.37
CA TRP A 15 10.57 3.06 10.43
C TRP A 15 9.19 3.67 10.65
N VAL A 16 8.47 3.89 9.58
CA VAL A 16 7.08 4.36 9.58
C VAL A 16 6.21 3.45 8.72
N MET A 17 5.00 3.25 9.18
CA MET A 17 3.97 2.52 8.46
C MET A 17 2.83 3.46 8.15
N VAL A 18 2.49 3.61 6.87
CA VAL A 18 1.38 4.45 6.41
C VAL A 18 0.21 3.55 6.04
N HIS A 19 -0.95 3.84 6.60
CA HIS A 19 -2.14 3.03 6.40
C HIS A 19 -3.38 3.88 6.10
N ASP A 20 -4.15 3.45 5.11
CA ASP A 20 -5.44 4.05 4.76
C ASP A 20 -6.47 3.79 5.86
N ALA A 21 -7.04 4.84 6.46
CA ALA A 21 -8.16 4.71 7.41
C ALA A 21 -9.39 4.02 6.78
N ALA A 22 -9.48 4.00 5.46
CA ALA A 22 -10.55 3.33 4.72
C ALA A 22 -10.32 1.81 4.52
N ARG A 23 -9.27 1.21 5.11
CA ARG A 23 -8.98 -0.23 5.07
C ARG A 23 -9.05 -0.85 6.47
N PRO A 24 -10.22 -0.98 7.07
CA PRO A 24 -10.34 -1.42 8.46
C PRO A 24 -10.08 -2.93 8.64
N CYS A 25 -10.06 -3.72 7.55
CA CYS A 25 -9.99 -5.17 7.59
C CYS A 25 -8.57 -5.74 7.46
N VAL A 26 -7.53 -4.91 7.64
CA VAL A 26 -6.16 -5.41 7.64
C VAL A 26 -5.93 -6.41 8.77
N LEU A 27 -5.30 -7.55 8.45
CA LEU A 27 -4.99 -8.56 9.46
C LEU A 27 -3.73 -8.20 10.24
N THR A 28 -3.75 -8.43 11.55
CA THR A 28 -2.55 -8.27 12.41
C THR A 28 -1.38 -9.12 11.89
N ALA A 29 -1.65 -10.34 11.43
CA ALA A 29 -0.64 -11.23 10.85
C ALA A 29 0.06 -10.61 9.62
N ASP A 30 -0.69 -9.91 8.76
CA ASP A 30 -0.13 -9.22 7.59
C ASP A 30 0.76 -8.03 8.00
N ILE A 31 0.36 -7.28 9.03
CA ILE A 31 1.16 -6.18 9.59
C ILE A 31 2.48 -6.73 10.17
N VAL A 32 2.43 -7.82 10.91
CA VAL A 32 3.62 -8.48 11.48
C VAL A 32 4.54 -8.96 10.35
N LYS A 33 4.01 -9.70 9.37
CA LYS A 33 4.75 -10.19 8.20
C LYS A 33 5.45 -9.05 7.44
N LEU A 34 4.73 -7.94 7.20
CA LEU A 34 5.29 -6.75 6.55
C LEU A 34 6.46 -6.18 7.37
N SER A 35 6.26 -5.99 8.67
CA SER A 35 7.28 -5.40 9.54
C SER A 35 8.53 -6.27 9.65
N GLU A 36 8.37 -7.58 9.81
CA GLU A 36 9.47 -8.53 9.87
C GLU A 36 10.30 -8.51 8.59
N GLN A 37 9.65 -8.53 7.42
CA GLN A 37 10.35 -8.49 6.14
C GLN A 37 11.15 -7.18 5.97
N VAL A 38 10.53 -6.04 6.25
CA VAL A 38 11.17 -4.71 6.12
C VAL A 38 12.38 -4.60 7.06
N ILE A 39 12.24 -5.03 8.32
CA ILE A 39 13.32 -4.96 9.31
C ILE A 39 14.46 -5.89 8.93
N ALA A 40 14.17 -7.11 8.46
CA ALA A 40 15.18 -8.09 8.06
C ALA A 40 15.96 -7.66 6.81
N GLN A 41 15.26 -7.15 5.79
CA GLN A 41 15.86 -6.77 4.50
C GLN A 41 16.40 -5.34 4.49
N LYS A 42 15.93 -4.48 5.39
CA LYS A 42 16.19 -3.02 5.41
C LYS A 42 15.77 -2.34 4.10
N ILE A 43 14.77 -2.89 3.43
CA ILE A 43 14.16 -2.38 2.21
C ILE A 43 12.69 -2.13 2.50
N GLY A 44 12.16 -0.98 2.04
CA GLY A 44 10.75 -0.67 2.17
C GLY A 44 9.85 -1.66 1.43
N ALA A 45 8.66 -1.90 1.98
CA ALA A 45 7.73 -2.85 1.39
C ALA A 45 6.28 -2.39 1.57
N ILE A 46 5.39 -2.95 0.75
CA ILE A 46 3.97 -2.73 0.81
C ILE A 46 3.21 -4.05 0.88
N LEU A 47 2.06 -4.06 1.54
CA LEU A 47 1.12 -5.16 1.36
C LEU A 47 0.52 -5.10 -0.05
N ALA A 48 0.35 -6.25 -0.66
CA ALA A 48 -0.21 -6.38 -2.00
C ALA A 48 -0.86 -7.75 -2.19
N SER A 49 -1.71 -7.91 -3.22
CA SER A 49 -2.14 -9.23 -3.68
C SER A 49 -1.99 -9.37 -5.19
N PRO A 50 -1.69 -10.58 -5.71
CA PRO A 50 -1.57 -10.79 -7.14
C PRO A 50 -2.92 -10.61 -7.84
N VAL A 51 -2.91 -10.01 -9.02
CA VAL A 51 -4.12 -9.87 -9.84
C VAL A 51 -4.52 -11.23 -10.37
N ARG A 52 -5.75 -11.66 -10.07
CA ARG A 52 -6.30 -12.97 -10.47
C ARG A 52 -7.17 -12.90 -11.72
N ASP A 53 -7.90 -11.79 -11.88
CA ASP A 53 -8.81 -11.60 -13.01
C ASP A 53 -8.09 -11.09 -14.27
N THR A 54 -8.73 -11.29 -15.42
CA THR A 54 -8.25 -10.69 -16.67
C THR A 54 -8.46 -9.19 -16.64
N MET A 55 -7.37 -8.42 -16.73
CA MET A 55 -7.38 -6.96 -16.75
C MET A 55 -7.46 -6.42 -18.17
N LYS A 56 -8.29 -5.41 -18.38
CA LYS A 56 -8.45 -4.72 -19.67
C LYS A 56 -8.06 -3.26 -19.55
N ARG A 57 -7.29 -2.76 -20.50
CA ARG A 57 -7.08 -1.32 -20.70
C ARG A 57 -8.17 -0.80 -21.63
N SER A 58 -8.85 0.28 -21.24
CA SER A 58 -9.82 0.98 -22.09
C SER A 58 -9.37 2.41 -22.40
N ASP A 59 -9.98 2.99 -23.40
CA ASP A 59 -9.95 4.44 -23.64
C ASP A 59 -10.99 5.17 -22.77
N LYS A 60 -11.10 6.50 -22.97
CA LYS A 60 -12.07 7.36 -22.26
C LYS A 60 -13.53 7.05 -22.62
N ASN A 61 -13.78 6.38 -23.74
CA ASN A 61 -15.10 5.96 -24.22
C ASN A 61 -15.46 4.53 -23.76
N GLN A 62 -14.67 3.94 -22.86
CA GLN A 62 -14.84 2.57 -22.33
C GLN A 62 -14.66 1.48 -23.40
N GLN A 63 -14.00 1.79 -24.53
CA GLN A 63 -13.66 0.79 -25.53
C GLN A 63 -12.37 0.08 -25.15
N ILE A 64 -12.37 -1.27 -25.19
CA ILE A 64 -11.20 -2.07 -24.86
C ILE A 64 -10.10 -1.84 -25.89
N GLN A 65 -8.94 -1.38 -25.44
CA GLN A 65 -7.74 -1.22 -26.25
C GLN A 65 -6.94 -2.53 -26.31
N HIS A 66 -6.67 -3.14 -25.17
CA HIS A 66 -5.95 -4.41 -25.07
C HIS A 66 -6.17 -5.11 -23.73
N THR A 67 -5.80 -6.38 -23.70
CA THR A 67 -5.68 -7.15 -22.44
C THR A 67 -4.34 -6.84 -21.80
N VAL A 68 -4.34 -6.48 -20.52
CA VAL A 68 -3.10 -6.27 -19.76
C VAL A 68 -2.56 -7.63 -19.33
N GLU A 69 -1.25 -7.85 -19.57
CA GLU A 69 -0.56 -9.03 -19.03
C GLU A 69 -0.62 -8.98 -17.50
N ARG A 70 -1.09 -10.06 -16.89
CA ARG A 70 -1.28 -10.10 -15.42
C ARG A 70 -0.15 -10.79 -14.67
N GLU A 71 0.78 -11.41 -15.35
CA GLU A 71 1.96 -11.96 -14.73
C GLU A 71 2.75 -10.83 -14.06
N CYS A 72 3.09 -11.01 -12.79
CA CYS A 72 3.73 -10.00 -11.94
C CYS A 72 2.92 -8.68 -11.77
N LEU A 73 1.61 -8.69 -12.04
CA LEU A 73 0.72 -7.57 -11.76
C LEU A 73 0.05 -7.75 -10.39
N TRP A 74 0.10 -6.70 -9.56
CA TRP A 74 -0.35 -6.73 -8.18
C TRP A 74 -1.31 -5.59 -7.86
N HIS A 75 -2.26 -5.86 -6.98
CA HIS A 75 -3.05 -4.83 -6.31
C HIS A 75 -2.22 -4.29 -5.15
N ALA A 76 -1.86 -3.00 -5.20
CA ALA A 76 -1.17 -2.34 -4.10
C ALA A 76 -2.16 -2.04 -2.96
N TYR A 77 -1.78 -2.41 -1.75
CA TYR A 77 -2.53 -2.15 -0.52
C TYR A 77 -1.73 -1.25 0.42
N THR A 78 -2.34 -0.94 1.54
CA THR A 78 -1.70 -0.42 2.73
C THR A 78 -1.96 -1.39 3.91
N PRO A 79 -1.09 -1.44 4.95
CA PRO A 79 0.04 -0.53 5.19
C PRO A 79 1.19 -0.67 4.21
N GLN A 80 1.90 0.46 4.04
CA GLN A 80 3.17 0.57 3.32
C GLN A 80 4.23 1.01 4.33
N MET A 81 5.35 0.30 4.42
CA MET A 81 6.38 0.53 5.46
C MET A 81 7.72 0.89 4.85
N PHE A 82 8.30 2.00 5.32
CA PHE A 82 9.55 2.54 4.83
C PHE A 82 10.40 3.14 5.96
N ALA A 83 11.69 3.34 5.70
CA ALA A 83 12.54 4.16 6.57
C ALA A 83 12.00 5.60 6.58
N THR A 84 11.83 6.15 7.78
CA THR A 84 11.15 7.45 8.00
C THR A 84 11.83 8.60 7.27
N ASP A 85 13.15 8.65 7.32
CA ASP A 85 13.96 9.67 6.65
C ASP A 85 13.90 9.54 5.12
N LEU A 86 14.01 8.33 4.59
CA LEU A 86 13.95 8.09 3.16
C LEU A 86 12.57 8.46 2.59
N LEU A 87 11.48 8.04 3.23
CA LEU A 87 10.13 8.38 2.78
C LEU A 87 9.88 9.89 2.84
N THR A 88 10.32 10.54 3.93
CA THR A 88 10.18 12.00 4.08
C THR A 88 10.89 12.74 2.95
N ASN A 89 12.13 12.35 2.65
CA ASN A 89 12.92 12.94 1.59
C ASN A 89 12.33 12.68 0.21
N ALA A 90 11.92 11.43 -0.07
CA ALA A 90 11.32 11.03 -1.34
C ALA A 90 10.05 11.85 -1.64
N ILE A 91 9.13 11.94 -0.68
CA ILE A 91 7.90 12.73 -0.87
C ILE A 91 8.24 14.22 -1.07
N SER A 92 9.14 14.79 -0.26
CA SER A 92 9.51 16.20 -0.36
C SER A 92 10.13 16.55 -1.72
N GLN A 93 11.06 15.73 -2.21
CA GLN A 93 11.71 15.92 -3.52
C GLN A 93 10.72 15.82 -4.67
N ASN A 94 9.87 14.78 -4.65
CA ASN A 94 8.90 14.57 -5.73
C ASN A 94 7.87 15.71 -5.80
N LEU A 95 7.39 16.22 -4.64
CA LEU A 95 6.51 17.38 -4.60
C LEU A 95 7.19 18.64 -5.12
N SER A 96 8.47 18.85 -4.78
CA SER A 96 9.24 20.00 -5.30
C SER A 96 9.46 19.95 -6.81
N ASN A 97 9.48 18.74 -7.38
CA ASN A 97 9.64 18.48 -8.81
C ASN A 97 8.29 18.35 -9.55
N GLU A 98 7.18 18.70 -8.90
CA GLU A 98 5.81 18.59 -9.45
C GLU A 98 5.45 17.18 -9.95
N GLN A 99 6.08 16.14 -9.38
CA GLN A 99 5.81 14.75 -9.74
C GLN A 99 4.47 14.29 -9.13
N VAL A 100 3.74 13.49 -9.90
CA VAL A 100 2.48 12.89 -9.41
C VAL A 100 2.79 11.67 -8.55
N ILE A 101 2.53 11.79 -7.25
CA ILE A 101 2.62 10.70 -6.28
C ILE A 101 1.23 10.10 -6.10
N THR A 102 1.09 8.80 -6.31
CA THR A 102 -0.18 8.08 -6.13
C THR A 102 -0.29 7.42 -4.76
N ASP A 103 0.84 6.92 -4.23
CA ASP A 103 1.01 6.31 -2.91
C ASP A 103 2.47 6.46 -2.43
N GLU A 104 2.79 5.96 -1.24
CA GLU A 104 4.14 6.04 -0.68
C GLU A 104 5.15 5.23 -1.50
N ALA A 105 4.75 4.08 -2.02
CA ALA A 105 5.60 3.26 -2.90
C ALA A 105 6.02 4.04 -4.15
N SER A 106 5.08 4.71 -4.81
CA SER A 106 5.38 5.52 -6.00
C SER A 106 6.36 6.65 -5.71
N ALA A 107 6.29 7.27 -4.52
CA ALA A 107 7.25 8.27 -4.11
C ALA A 107 8.65 7.70 -3.96
N MET A 108 8.78 6.49 -3.39
CA MET A 108 10.05 5.79 -3.23
C MET A 108 10.63 5.35 -4.57
N GLU A 109 9.80 4.81 -5.47
CA GLU A 109 10.18 4.43 -6.83
C GLU A 109 10.72 5.62 -7.64
N LEU A 110 10.01 6.75 -7.63
CA LEU A 110 10.43 7.98 -8.28
C LEU A 110 11.75 8.54 -7.71
N ALA A 111 12.03 8.29 -6.44
CA ALA A 111 13.30 8.64 -5.80
C ALA A 111 14.41 7.60 -6.04
N GLY A 112 14.15 6.53 -6.79
CA GLY A 112 15.12 5.48 -7.12
C GLY A 112 15.37 4.46 -6.00
N HIS A 113 14.50 4.39 -5.00
CA HIS A 113 14.61 3.41 -3.92
C HIS A 113 13.87 2.11 -4.27
N PRO A 114 14.45 0.94 -3.95
CA PRO A 114 13.77 -0.34 -4.14
C PRO A 114 12.59 -0.46 -3.18
N VAL A 115 11.50 -1.05 -3.67
CA VAL A 115 10.31 -1.39 -2.90
C VAL A 115 9.97 -2.85 -3.16
N THR A 116 9.65 -3.61 -2.10
CA THR A 116 9.26 -5.01 -2.23
C THR A 116 7.78 -5.21 -1.93
N LEU A 117 7.23 -6.30 -2.46
CA LEU A 117 5.84 -6.70 -2.21
C LEU A 117 5.79 -7.76 -1.12
N VAL A 118 4.84 -7.63 -0.21
CA VAL A 118 4.48 -8.64 0.78
C VAL A 118 3.04 -9.05 0.52
N GLU A 119 2.83 -10.31 0.18
CA GLU A 119 1.48 -10.81 -0.07
C GLU A 119 0.67 -10.77 1.22
N GLY A 120 -0.44 -10.03 1.19
CA GLY A 120 -1.42 -9.89 2.25
C GLY A 120 -2.80 -10.42 1.83
N SER A 121 -3.73 -10.45 2.78
CA SER A 121 -5.08 -10.95 2.57
C SER A 121 -5.89 -10.07 1.61
N ASP A 122 -6.66 -10.71 0.72
CA ASP A 122 -7.63 -10.05 -0.14
C ASP A 122 -8.80 -9.42 0.65
N THR A 123 -8.96 -9.78 1.93
CA THR A 123 -9.94 -9.15 2.82
C THR A 123 -9.59 -7.72 3.20
N ASN A 124 -8.33 -7.28 2.94
CA ASN A 124 -7.85 -5.91 3.20
C ASN A 124 -8.40 -4.91 2.17
N ILE A 125 -9.72 -4.89 2.02
CA ILE A 125 -10.42 -4.03 1.06
C ILE A 125 -10.37 -2.55 1.46
N LYS A 126 -10.38 -1.67 0.46
CA LYS A 126 -10.58 -0.23 0.66
C LYS A 126 -12.06 0.11 0.51
N ILE A 127 -12.66 0.66 1.55
CA ILE A 127 -14.04 1.14 1.51
C ILE A 127 -14.08 2.41 0.66
N THR A 128 -14.61 2.30 -0.55
CA THR A 128 -14.74 3.41 -1.51
C THR A 128 -16.18 3.66 -1.94
N ARG A 129 -17.05 2.65 -1.76
CA ARG A 129 -18.46 2.70 -2.13
C ARG A 129 -19.33 2.21 -0.96
N PRO A 130 -20.62 2.60 -0.88
CA PRO A 130 -21.51 2.16 0.20
C PRO A 130 -21.63 0.66 0.37
N GLN A 131 -21.58 -0.13 -0.73
CA GLN A 131 -21.61 -1.59 -0.65
C GLN A 131 -20.40 -2.20 0.04
N ASP A 132 -19.24 -1.54 -0.01
CA ASP A 132 -18.00 -2.03 0.60
C ASP A 132 -18.10 -2.06 2.12
N LEU A 133 -18.94 -1.20 2.73
CA LEU A 133 -19.21 -1.21 4.17
C LEU A 133 -19.81 -2.52 4.66
N LYS A 134 -20.74 -3.09 3.89
CA LYS A 134 -21.37 -4.38 4.25
C LYS A 134 -20.36 -5.52 4.19
N LEU A 135 -19.50 -5.50 3.17
CA LEU A 135 -18.45 -6.50 3.01
C LEU A 135 -17.40 -6.38 4.13
N ALA A 136 -16.99 -5.15 4.46
CA ALA A 136 -16.07 -4.91 5.56
C ALA A 136 -16.63 -5.38 6.91
N ALA A 137 -17.92 -5.17 7.19
CA ALA A 137 -18.57 -5.66 8.41
C ALA A 137 -18.47 -7.19 8.52
N ILE A 138 -18.75 -7.93 7.44
CA ILE A 138 -18.65 -9.39 7.41
C ILE A 138 -17.21 -9.86 7.69
N TYR A 139 -16.21 -9.20 7.07
CA TYR A 139 -14.81 -9.55 7.30
C TYR A 139 -14.37 -9.29 8.74
N LEU A 140 -14.77 -8.16 9.32
CA LEU A 140 -14.45 -7.83 10.72
C LEU A 140 -15.11 -8.79 11.71
N GLU A 141 -16.36 -9.18 11.48
CA GLU A 141 -17.05 -10.20 12.29
C GLU A 141 -16.34 -11.57 12.21
N SER A 142 -15.90 -11.99 11.01
CA SER A 142 -15.14 -13.24 10.83
C SER A 142 -13.82 -13.18 11.61
N GLN A 143 -13.08 -12.07 11.55
CA GLN A 143 -11.82 -11.91 12.27
C GLN A 143 -11.99 -11.95 13.81
N GLN A 144 -13.13 -11.49 14.34
CA GLN A 144 -13.42 -11.57 15.77
C GLN A 144 -13.72 -12.99 16.26
N ASN A 145 -14.26 -13.84 15.37
CA ASN A 145 -14.61 -15.22 15.69
C ASN A 145 -13.42 -16.19 15.58
N GLU A 146 -12.31 -15.75 14.96
CA GLU A 146 -11.09 -16.55 14.79
C GLU A 146 -10.04 -16.29 15.89
N ASN A 147 -10.28 -15.30 16.77
CA ASN A 147 -9.43 -14.95 17.90
C ASN A 147 -10.05 -15.45 19.22
#